data_bcf3e7e2924a129b1c64fc4e6484beb1
#
_entry.id   bcf3e7e2924a129b1c64fc4e6484beb1
#
_cell.length_a   1.000
_cell.length_b   1.000
_cell.length_c   1.000
_cell.angle_alpha   90.00
_cell.angle_beta   90.00
_cell.angle_gamma   90.00
#
_symmetry.space_group_name_H-M   'P 1'
#
loop_
_entity.id
_entity.type
_entity.pdbx_description
1 polymer ?
#
loop_
_entity_poly.entity_id
_entity_poly.type
_entity_poly.pdbx_seq_one_letter_code
_entity_poly.pdbx_strand_id
1 'polypeptide(L)'
;MLAKKIILAIFLSFLVVAGSWYYHNQTAKNIVKGVVGSPSTNLKTDAGRTNILLMGIGGEGHEGGDLTDSMLFVSFNLLDNTADIIPIPRDIWVPSMKAKINTAYHYGKERRSDGGLALAKSAVAETLGVPVHYAVTLDFQGFVKAIDAVGGIDVEVQNTFDDYKYPIPGKETVEPESDRYEHIHFDAGLTHMDGATALKFTRSRHAEGDEGTD
;
A
#
# COMPACT_ATOMS: atom_id res chain seq x y z
N MET A 1 15.90 -2.89 -8.33
CA MET A 1 16.17 -1.59 -7.68
C MET A 1 15.23 -0.48 -8.19
N LEU A 2 14.84 -0.51 -9.46
CA LEU A 2 13.93 0.46 -10.10
C LEU A 2 12.47 0.26 -9.65
N ALA A 3 11.94 -0.98 -9.63
CA ALA A 3 10.57 -1.29 -9.19
C ALA A 3 10.29 -0.82 -7.74
N LYS A 4 11.27 -0.89 -6.85
CA LYS A 4 11.15 -0.34 -5.48
C LYS A 4 11.03 1.19 -5.47
N LYS A 5 11.70 1.87 -6.42
CA LYS A 5 11.57 3.31 -6.60
C LYS A 5 10.23 3.70 -7.21
N ILE A 6 9.66 2.85 -8.07
CA ILE A 6 8.38 3.09 -8.72
C ILE A 6 7.22 2.90 -7.72
N ILE A 7 7.22 1.84 -6.92
CA ILE A 7 6.23 1.65 -5.85
C ILE A 7 6.28 2.80 -4.84
N LEU A 8 7.48 3.25 -4.49
CA LEU A 8 7.66 4.41 -3.61
C LEU A 8 7.21 5.71 -4.29
N ALA A 9 7.48 5.88 -5.60
CA ALA A 9 7.05 7.05 -6.37
C ALA A 9 5.53 7.09 -6.54
N ILE A 10 4.88 5.94 -6.78
CA ILE A 10 3.42 5.84 -6.91
C ILE A 10 2.74 6.14 -5.57
N PHE A 11 3.27 5.64 -4.47
CA PHE A 11 2.70 5.95 -3.15
C PHE A 11 3.01 7.39 -2.70
N LEU A 12 4.19 7.92 -3.04
CA LEU A 12 4.53 9.33 -2.85
C LEU A 12 3.72 10.25 -3.77
N SER A 13 3.47 9.86 -5.02
CA SER A 13 2.58 10.61 -5.92
C SER A 13 1.13 10.52 -5.44
N PHE A 14 0.68 9.39 -4.89
CA PHE A 14 -0.62 9.29 -4.23
C PHE A 14 -0.73 10.29 -3.07
N LEU A 15 0.29 10.42 -2.23
CA LEU A 15 0.28 11.40 -1.14
C LEU A 15 0.43 12.84 -1.62
N VAL A 16 1.18 13.11 -2.68
CA VAL A 16 1.36 14.45 -3.25
C VAL A 16 0.12 14.85 -4.06
N VAL A 17 -0.45 13.95 -4.85
CA VAL A 17 -1.68 14.19 -5.62
C VAL A 17 -2.89 14.20 -4.71
N ALA A 18 -2.98 13.30 -3.73
CA ALA A 18 -3.98 13.38 -2.67
C ALA A 18 -3.83 14.68 -1.86
N GLY A 19 -2.63 15.15 -1.61
CA GLY A 19 -2.36 16.43 -0.97
C GLY A 19 -2.77 17.63 -1.84
N SER A 20 -2.47 17.63 -3.13
CA SER A 20 -2.87 18.67 -4.08
C SER A 20 -4.38 18.67 -4.33
N TRP A 21 -4.97 17.49 -4.54
CA TRP A 21 -6.42 17.33 -4.70
C TRP A 21 -7.16 17.67 -3.39
N TYR A 22 -6.65 17.26 -2.21
CA TYR A 22 -7.14 17.69 -0.91
C TYR A 22 -7.18 19.23 -0.78
N TYR A 23 -6.14 19.90 -1.26
CA TYR A 23 -6.09 21.36 -1.21
C TYR A 23 -7.18 22.00 -2.09
N HIS A 24 -7.58 21.34 -3.18
CA HIS A 24 -8.59 21.85 -4.14
C HIS A 24 -9.99 21.27 -3.96
N ASN A 25 -10.17 20.14 -3.27
CA ASN A 25 -11.47 19.46 -3.16
C ASN A 25 -12.05 19.49 -1.74
N GLN A 26 -13.23 20.16 -1.60
CA GLN A 26 -13.92 20.27 -0.31
C GLN A 26 -14.35 18.92 0.27
N THR A 27 -14.65 17.93 -0.58
CA THR A 27 -15.06 16.59 -0.14
C THR A 27 -13.88 15.85 0.50
N ALA A 28 -12.69 15.94 -0.08
CA ALA A 28 -11.47 15.39 0.53
C ALA A 28 -11.11 16.10 1.83
N LYS A 29 -11.25 17.43 1.87
CA LYS A 29 -11.10 18.20 3.13
C LYS A 29 -12.04 17.71 4.22
N ASN A 30 -13.27 17.31 3.85
CA ASN A 30 -14.24 16.80 4.81
C ASN A 30 -13.92 15.36 5.25
N ILE A 31 -13.42 14.50 4.35
CA ILE A 31 -12.98 13.14 4.68
C ILE A 31 -11.75 13.20 5.60
N VAL A 32 -10.75 14.00 5.26
CA VAL A 32 -9.55 14.14 6.10
C VAL A 32 -9.88 14.88 7.39
N LYS A 33 -10.77 15.88 7.39
CA LYS A 33 -11.31 16.45 8.63
C LYS A 33 -12.05 15.41 9.47
N GLY A 34 -12.76 14.47 8.85
CA GLY A 34 -13.41 13.36 9.56
C GLY A 34 -12.43 12.37 10.18
N VAL A 35 -11.29 12.15 9.54
CA VAL A 35 -10.26 11.19 9.98
C VAL A 35 -9.20 11.86 10.87
N VAL A 36 -8.80 13.09 10.56
CA VAL A 36 -7.69 13.81 11.22
C VAL A 36 -8.16 15.04 11.99
N GLY A 37 -9.33 15.59 11.68
CA GLY A 37 -9.72 16.95 12.02
C GLY A 37 -11.01 17.13 12.80
N SER A 38 -11.43 16.18 13.61
CA SER A 38 -12.31 16.56 14.73
C SER A 38 -11.43 17.04 15.89
N PRO A 39 -11.65 18.26 16.43
CA PRO A 39 -10.90 18.78 17.57
C PRO A 39 -11.04 17.94 18.85
N SER A 40 -11.85 16.88 18.81
CA SER A 40 -12.12 15.97 19.92
C SER A 40 -11.48 14.57 19.80
N THR A 41 -10.79 14.26 18.72
CA THR A 41 -10.03 13.00 18.63
C THR A 41 -8.68 13.19 19.31
N ASN A 42 -8.57 12.76 20.55
CA ASN A 42 -7.28 12.56 21.23
C ASN A 42 -6.52 11.45 20.50
N LEU A 43 -5.86 11.78 19.38
CA LEU A 43 -4.96 10.86 18.73
C LEU A 43 -3.84 10.50 19.69
N LYS A 44 -3.50 9.22 19.73
CA LYS A 44 -2.30 8.79 20.46
C LYS A 44 -1.08 9.41 19.79
N THR A 45 -0.25 10.05 20.61
CA THR A 45 0.97 10.71 20.14
C THR A 45 2.15 10.29 21.01
N ASP A 46 3.32 10.33 20.43
CA ASP A 46 4.61 10.26 21.10
C ASP A 46 5.48 11.39 20.58
N ALA A 47 6.08 12.19 21.47
CA ALA A 47 6.88 13.37 21.12
C ALA A 47 6.20 14.32 20.10
N GLY A 48 4.87 14.51 20.18
CA GLY A 48 4.10 15.37 19.27
C GLY A 48 3.78 14.73 17.91
N ARG A 49 4.10 13.45 17.72
CA ARG A 49 3.90 12.74 16.45
C ARG A 49 2.90 11.58 16.61
N THR A 50 2.08 11.39 15.60
CA THR A 50 1.20 10.23 15.48
C THR A 50 1.76 9.27 14.44
N ASN A 51 2.06 8.04 14.86
CA ASN A 51 2.68 7.01 14.05
C ASN A 51 1.64 5.99 13.59
N ILE A 52 1.58 5.78 12.28
CA ILE A 52 0.62 4.89 11.61
C ILE A 52 1.39 3.89 10.75
N LEU A 53 1.04 2.62 10.86
CA LEU A 53 1.52 1.56 9.97
C LEU A 53 0.48 1.28 8.89
N LEU A 54 0.84 1.48 7.64
CA LEU A 54 0.03 1.11 6.48
C LEU A 54 0.59 -0.19 5.89
N MET A 55 -0.28 -1.17 5.63
CA MET A 55 0.11 -2.48 5.12
C MET A 55 -0.76 -2.89 3.94
N GLY A 56 -0.12 -3.36 2.88
CA GLY A 56 -0.78 -4.01 1.74
C GLY A 56 -0.73 -5.52 1.88
N ILE A 57 -1.86 -6.18 1.69
CA ILE A 57 -2.02 -7.63 1.69
C ILE A 57 -2.70 -8.09 0.40
N GLY A 58 -2.54 -9.38 0.02
CA GLY A 58 -3.24 -9.93 -1.13
C GLY A 58 -4.74 -10.06 -0.91
N GLY A 59 -5.15 -10.36 0.32
CA GLY A 59 -6.53 -10.57 0.68
C GLY A 59 -7.02 -12.01 0.41
N GLU A 60 -8.32 -12.20 0.61
CA GLU A 60 -8.96 -13.51 0.44
C GLU A 60 -8.85 -14.00 -1.01
N GLY A 61 -8.59 -15.30 -1.20
CA GLY A 61 -8.44 -15.92 -2.51
C GLY A 61 -7.03 -15.84 -3.11
N HIS A 62 -6.07 -15.21 -2.45
CA HIS A 62 -4.67 -15.18 -2.88
C HIS A 62 -3.80 -16.07 -2.00
N GLU A 63 -2.82 -16.77 -2.61
CA GLU A 63 -1.81 -17.50 -1.88
C GLU A 63 -1.01 -16.54 -0.98
N GLY A 64 -0.91 -16.86 0.31
CA GLY A 64 -0.30 -15.95 1.29
C GLY A 64 -1.07 -14.64 1.48
N GLY A 65 -2.39 -14.63 1.28
CA GLY A 65 -3.22 -13.43 1.28
C GLY A 65 -3.13 -12.56 2.54
N ASP A 66 -2.68 -13.13 3.66
CA ASP A 66 -2.46 -12.43 4.92
C ASP A 66 -0.99 -11.99 5.13
N LEU A 67 -0.10 -12.24 4.17
CA LEU A 67 1.27 -11.71 4.22
C LEU A 67 1.28 -10.23 3.82
N THR A 68 2.05 -9.42 4.55
CA THR A 68 2.15 -7.98 4.26
C THR A 68 3.31 -7.72 3.31
N ASP A 69 3.04 -7.68 2.01
CA ASP A 69 4.08 -7.48 0.99
C ASP A 69 4.49 -6.01 0.84
N SER A 70 3.66 -5.09 1.25
CA SER A 70 3.95 -3.66 1.30
C SER A 70 3.72 -3.14 2.71
N MET A 71 4.72 -2.46 3.27
CA MET A 71 4.65 -1.89 4.61
C MET A 71 5.24 -0.48 4.61
N LEU A 72 4.47 0.49 5.10
CA LEU A 72 4.89 1.88 5.23
C LEU A 72 4.63 2.35 6.65
N PHE A 73 5.66 2.86 7.30
CA PHE A 73 5.53 3.58 8.54
C PHE A 73 5.39 5.07 8.22
N VAL A 74 4.30 5.67 8.68
CA VAL A 74 3.98 7.09 8.47
C VAL A 74 3.94 7.77 9.82
N SER A 75 4.80 8.79 10.00
CA SER A 75 4.88 9.58 11.22
C SER A 75 4.42 11.00 10.94
N PHE A 76 3.24 11.36 11.45
CA PHE A 76 2.68 12.71 11.31
C PHE A 76 3.10 13.59 12.46
N ASN A 77 3.67 14.75 12.15
CA ASN A 77 3.80 15.84 13.09
C ASN A 77 2.54 16.70 13.05
N LEU A 78 1.79 16.69 14.16
CA LEU A 78 0.50 17.39 14.25
C LEU A 78 0.66 18.92 14.45
N LEU A 79 1.87 19.40 14.76
CA LEU A 79 2.14 20.82 15.00
C LEU A 79 2.39 21.58 13.71
N ASP A 80 3.16 21.00 12.80
CA ASP A 80 3.56 21.62 11.52
C ASP A 80 2.88 20.98 10.29
N ASN A 81 2.03 19.97 10.50
CA ASN A 81 1.32 19.22 9.46
C ASN A 81 2.26 18.54 8.44
N THR A 82 3.42 18.10 8.89
CA THR A 82 4.36 17.34 8.07
C THR A 82 4.24 15.84 8.34
N ALA A 83 4.65 15.02 7.36
CA ALA A 83 4.67 13.56 7.49
C ALA A 83 5.99 13.02 6.97
N ASP A 84 6.61 12.15 7.76
CA ASP A 84 7.73 11.32 7.33
C ASP A 84 7.22 9.94 6.96
N ILE A 85 7.67 9.39 5.82
CA ILE A 85 7.25 8.09 5.32
C ILE A 85 8.48 7.22 5.18
N ILE A 86 8.47 6.09 5.90
CA ILE A 86 9.56 5.12 5.90
C ILE A 86 9.03 3.80 5.35
N PRO A 87 9.48 3.37 4.15
CA PRO A 87 9.15 2.04 3.65
C PRO A 87 9.90 0.98 4.48
N ILE A 88 9.17 -0.06 4.88
CA ILE A 88 9.72 -1.17 5.66
C ILE A 88 9.88 -2.37 4.72
N PRO A 89 11.12 -2.85 4.49
CA PRO A 89 11.35 -4.06 3.72
C PRO A 89 10.68 -5.27 4.36
N ARG A 90 9.90 -6.02 3.58
CA ARG A 90 9.09 -7.15 4.05
C ARG A 90 9.90 -8.30 4.64
N ASP A 91 11.19 -8.39 4.27
CA ASP A 91 12.08 -9.49 4.65
C ASP A 91 12.92 -9.22 5.92
N ILE A 92 12.68 -8.09 6.62
CA ILE A 92 13.36 -7.80 7.88
C ILE A 92 13.06 -8.92 8.88
N TRP A 93 14.11 -9.46 9.48
CA TRP A 93 14.03 -10.45 10.55
C TRP A 93 13.69 -9.77 11.87
N VAL A 94 12.64 -10.25 12.54
CA VAL A 94 12.22 -9.75 13.86
C VAL A 94 12.60 -10.78 14.93
N PRO A 95 13.58 -10.48 15.79
CA PRO A 95 14.13 -11.45 16.76
C PRO A 95 13.09 -12.03 17.72
N SER A 96 12.19 -11.19 18.25
CA SER A 96 11.13 -11.62 19.18
C SER A 96 10.17 -12.63 18.56
N MET A 97 9.91 -12.52 17.26
CA MET A 97 9.02 -13.40 16.51
C MET A 97 9.75 -14.64 15.96
N LYS A 98 11.09 -14.57 15.78
CA LYS A 98 11.89 -15.52 15.03
C LYS A 98 11.35 -15.74 13.61
N ALA A 99 10.94 -14.67 12.96
CA ALA A 99 10.31 -14.69 11.65
C ALA A 99 10.51 -13.36 10.91
N LYS A 100 10.20 -13.35 9.61
CA LYS A 100 10.19 -12.12 8.81
C LYS A 100 9.03 -11.22 9.22
N ILE A 101 9.24 -9.91 9.13
CA ILE A 101 8.27 -8.90 9.58
C ILE A 101 6.93 -8.99 8.83
N ASN A 102 6.95 -9.40 7.55
CA ASN A 102 5.75 -9.55 6.72
C ASN A 102 4.80 -10.65 7.21
N THR A 103 5.28 -11.59 8.03
CA THR A 103 4.45 -12.65 8.63
C THR A 103 3.75 -12.21 9.92
N ALA A 104 4.07 -11.02 10.44
CA ALA A 104 3.55 -10.56 11.72
C ALA A 104 2.02 -10.46 11.73
N TYR A 105 1.43 -9.90 10.67
CA TYR A 105 -0.02 -9.79 10.55
C TYR A 105 -0.68 -11.18 10.53
N HIS A 106 -0.17 -12.09 9.72
CA HIS A 106 -0.63 -13.47 9.61
C HIS A 106 -0.61 -14.20 10.96
N TYR A 107 0.55 -14.30 11.62
CA TYR A 107 0.67 -14.96 12.91
C TYR A 107 -0.15 -14.31 14.02
N GLY A 108 -0.32 -13.00 13.96
CA GLY A 108 -1.18 -12.30 14.90
C GLY A 108 -2.65 -12.70 14.72
N LYS A 109 -3.12 -12.77 13.48
CA LYS A 109 -4.49 -13.16 13.10
C LYS A 109 -4.79 -14.63 13.45
N GLU A 110 -3.82 -15.54 13.27
CA GLU A 110 -3.95 -16.94 13.70
C GLU A 110 -4.17 -17.09 15.21
N ARG A 111 -3.51 -16.26 16.01
CA ARG A 111 -3.62 -16.33 17.48
C ARG A 111 -4.93 -15.74 18.00
N ARG A 112 -5.44 -14.68 17.35
CA ARG A 112 -6.64 -13.96 17.75
C ARG A 112 -7.16 -13.13 16.58
N SER A 113 -8.46 -13.06 16.38
CA SER A 113 -9.09 -12.37 15.24
C SER A 113 -8.63 -10.91 15.05
N ASP A 114 -8.35 -10.20 16.15
CA ASP A 114 -7.83 -8.82 16.14
C ASP A 114 -6.31 -8.73 16.35
N GLY A 115 -5.64 -9.88 16.46
CA GLY A 115 -4.21 -9.98 16.78
C GLY A 115 -3.27 -9.53 15.66
N GLY A 116 -3.71 -9.60 14.40
CA GLY A 116 -2.88 -9.28 13.23
C GLY A 116 -2.30 -7.86 13.31
N LEU A 117 -3.15 -6.85 13.47
CA LEU A 117 -2.71 -5.46 13.60
C LEU A 117 -1.87 -5.24 14.86
N ALA A 118 -2.19 -5.93 15.96
CA ALA A 118 -1.45 -5.79 17.21
C ALA A 118 -0.01 -6.30 17.07
N LEU A 119 0.18 -7.50 16.51
CA LEU A 119 1.50 -8.10 16.34
C LEU A 119 2.33 -7.35 15.31
N ALA A 120 1.72 -6.93 14.19
CA ALA A 120 2.41 -6.12 13.18
C ALA A 120 2.91 -4.78 13.74
N LYS A 121 2.09 -4.08 14.54
CA LYS A 121 2.53 -2.86 15.24
C LYS A 121 3.70 -3.11 16.18
N SER A 122 3.65 -4.20 16.94
CA SER A 122 4.72 -4.55 17.87
C SER A 122 6.02 -4.87 17.14
N ALA A 123 5.96 -5.62 16.04
CA ALA A 123 7.11 -5.97 15.21
C ALA A 123 7.77 -4.74 14.60
N VAL A 124 6.96 -3.80 14.09
CA VAL A 124 7.49 -2.54 13.53
C VAL A 124 8.05 -1.65 14.63
N ALA A 125 7.39 -1.57 15.79
CA ALA A 125 7.90 -0.79 16.93
C ALA A 125 9.25 -1.35 17.43
N GLU A 126 9.42 -2.68 17.49
CA GLU A 126 10.70 -3.30 17.81
C GLU A 126 11.77 -2.95 16.78
N THR A 127 11.43 -2.99 15.50
CA THR A 127 12.37 -2.74 14.40
C THR A 127 12.84 -1.29 14.34
N LEU A 128 11.93 -0.35 14.55
CA LEU A 128 12.21 1.09 14.42
C LEU A 128 12.59 1.77 15.75
N GLY A 129 12.35 1.11 16.89
CA GLY A 129 12.59 1.69 18.21
C GLY A 129 11.63 2.80 18.61
N VAL A 130 10.49 2.94 17.91
CA VAL A 130 9.48 3.98 18.16
C VAL A 130 8.07 3.35 18.23
N PRO A 131 7.14 3.92 19.03
CA PRO A 131 5.80 3.37 19.15
C PRO A 131 5.00 3.49 17.83
N VAL A 132 4.20 2.47 17.52
CA VAL A 132 3.21 2.50 16.44
C VAL A 132 1.82 2.62 17.03
N HIS A 133 1.17 3.76 16.83
CA HIS A 133 -0.11 4.06 17.45
C HIS A 133 -1.28 3.37 16.76
N TYR A 134 -1.30 3.44 15.43
CA TYR A 134 -2.36 2.90 14.60
C TYR A 134 -1.80 2.00 13.51
N ALA A 135 -2.61 1.07 13.02
CA ALA A 135 -2.29 0.27 11.84
C ALA A 135 -3.53 0.07 10.98
N VAL A 136 -3.33 0.06 9.69
CA VAL A 136 -4.36 -0.18 8.67
C VAL A 136 -3.83 -1.22 7.68
N THR A 137 -4.67 -2.17 7.32
CA THR A 137 -4.43 -3.09 6.20
C THR A 137 -5.35 -2.75 5.04
N LEU A 138 -4.81 -2.79 3.83
CA LEU A 138 -5.55 -2.72 2.58
C LEU A 138 -5.25 -3.97 1.77
N ASP A 139 -6.29 -4.69 1.37
CA ASP A 139 -6.21 -5.70 0.32
C ASP A 139 -6.36 -5.03 -1.05
N PHE A 140 -6.29 -5.82 -2.12
CA PHE A 140 -6.44 -5.29 -3.48
C PHE A 140 -7.79 -4.61 -3.71
N GLN A 141 -8.87 -5.11 -3.11
CA GLN A 141 -10.18 -4.46 -3.24
C GLN A 141 -10.24 -3.13 -2.47
N GLY A 142 -9.65 -3.09 -1.28
CA GLY A 142 -9.50 -1.87 -0.50
C GLY A 142 -8.65 -0.83 -1.21
N PHE A 143 -7.57 -1.25 -1.89
CA PHE A 143 -6.74 -0.38 -2.72
C PHE A 143 -7.56 0.25 -3.87
N VAL A 144 -8.29 -0.56 -4.64
CA VAL A 144 -9.16 -0.07 -5.71
C VAL A 144 -10.17 0.94 -5.17
N LYS A 145 -10.91 0.59 -4.12
CA LYS A 145 -11.90 1.49 -3.52
C LYS A 145 -11.29 2.79 -2.98
N ALA A 146 -10.07 2.74 -2.44
CA ALA A 146 -9.41 3.94 -1.92
C ALA A 146 -9.05 4.91 -3.05
N ILE A 147 -8.55 4.41 -4.19
CA ILE A 147 -8.25 5.24 -5.36
C ILE A 147 -9.53 5.81 -5.98
N ASP A 148 -10.56 4.98 -6.15
CA ASP A 148 -11.85 5.41 -6.70
C ASP A 148 -12.50 6.48 -5.81
N ALA A 149 -12.39 6.36 -4.49
CA ALA A 149 -12.94 7.32 -3.53
C ALA A 149 -12.31 8.71 -3.63
N VAL A 150 -11.08 8.82 -4.13
CA VAL A 150 -10.42 10.11 -4.39
C VAL A 150 -10.61 10.59 -5.83
N GLY A 151 -11.31 9.82 -6.67
CA GLY A 151 -11.61 10.16 -8.06
C GLY A 151 -10.54 9.72 -9.04
N GLY A 152 -9.72 8.74 -8.70
CA GLY A 152 -8.57 8.30 -9.48
C GLY A 152 -7.28 9.01 -9.10
N ILE A 153 -6.19 8.63 -9.75
CA ILE A 153 -4.86 9.23 -9.58
C ILE A 153 -4.20 9.49 -10.93
N ASP A 154 -3.41 10.55 -11.01
CA ASP A 154 -2.59 10.84 -12.19
C ASP A 154 -1.19 10.28 -11.97
N VAL A 155 -0.74 9.41 -12.85
CA VAL A 155 0.55 8.71 -12.80
C VAL A 155 1.37 9.04 -14.04
N GLU A 156 2.61 9.49 -13.84
CA GLU A 156 3.58 9.63 -14.93
C GLU A 156 4.20 8.26 -15.23
N VAL A 157 3.74 7.63 -16.30
CA VAL A 157 4.30 6.38 -16.81
C VAL A 157 5.61 6.70 -17.53
N GLN A 158 6.72 6.19 -17.04
CA GLN A 158 8.05 6.57 -17.53
C GLN A 158 8.30 6.03 -18.94
N ASN A 159 7.92 4.79 -19.22
CA ASN A 159 8.10 4.11 -20.49
C ASN A 159 6.84 3.35 -20.86
N THR A 160 6.52 3.29 -22.14
CA THR A 160 5.46 2.41 -22.67
C THR A 160 5.86 0.96 -22.44
N PHE A 161 4.93 0.14 -21.93
CA PHE A 161 5.17 -1.28 -21.76
C PHE A 161 3.91 -2.13 -21.99
N ASP A 162 4.13 -3.39 -22.29
CA ASP A 162 3.13 -4.44 -22.41
C ASP A 162 3.42 -5.55 -21.40
N ASP A 163 2.39 -6.08 -20.74
CA ASP A 163 2.49 -7.29 -19.92
C ASP A 163 1.45 -8.30 -20.41
N TYR A 164 1.94 -9.37 -21.07
CA TYR A 164 1.10 -10.44 -21.61
C TYR A 164 0.81 -11.56 -20.59
N LYS A 165 1.36 -11.44 -19.38
CA LYS A 165 1.22 -12.43 -18.31
C LYS A 165 0.64 -11.84 -17.04
N TYR A 166 -0.20 -10.81 -17.16
CA TYR A 166 -0.90 -10.29 -16.01
C TYR A 166 -1.94 -11.33 -15.52
N PRO A 167 -1.86 -11.81 -14.27
CA PRO A 167 -2.69 -12.89 -13.80
C PRO A 167 -4.15 -12.46 -13.63
N ILE A 168 -5.08 -13.24 -14.18
CA ILE A 168 -6.52 -13.04 -14.01
C ILE A 168 -6.93 -13.68 -12.67
N PRO A 169 -7.45 -12.91 -11.71
CA PRO A 169 -7.87 -13.45 -10.42
C PRO A 169 -8.90 -14.57 -10.57
N GLY A 170 -8.69 -15.68 -9.83
CA GLY A 170 -9.55 -16.85 -9.86
C GLY A 170 -9.33 -17.79 -11.04
N LYS A 171 -8.33 -17.53 -11.89
CA LYS A 171 -7.98 -18.41 -13.00
C LYS A 171 -6.61 -19.11 -12.85
N GLU A 172 -6.06 -19.17 -11.66
CA GLU A 172 -4.71 -19.67 -11.37
C GLU A 172 -4.48 -21.12 -11.84
N THR A 173 -5.55 -21.92 -11.91
CA THR A 173 -5.51 -23.35 -12.27
C THR A 173 -6.23 -23.68 -13.58
N VAL A 174 -6.71 -22.69 -14.34
CA VAL A 174 -7.40 -22.90 -15.61
C VAL A 174 -6.44 -23.44 -16.67
N GLU A 175 -6.91 -24.37 -17.50
CA GLU A 175 -6.18 -24.90 -18.65
C GLU A 175 -6.91 -24.51 -19.96
N PRO A 176 -6.18 -24.16 -21.02
CA PRO A 176 -4.71 -24.05 -21.12
C PRO A 176 -4.15 -22.88 -20.30
N GLU A 177 -2.85 -22.91 -19.97
CA GLU A 177 -2.18 -21.90 -19.16
C GLU A 177 -2.37 -20.47 -19.71
N SER A 178 -2.47 -20.32 -21.03
CA SER A 178 -2.72 -19.01 -21.67
C SER A 178 -3.98 -18.30 -21.14
N ASP A 179 -4.97 -19.04 -20.68
CA ASP A 179 -6.26 -18.49 -20.23
C ASP A 179 -6.19 -17.96 -18.80
N ARG A 180 -5.04 -18.11 -18.14
CA ARG A 180 -4.76 -17.58 -16.78
C ARG A 180 -4.36 -16.12 -16.81
N TYR A 181 -4.01 -15.58 -17.97
CA TYR A 181 -3.40 -14.27 -18.11
C TYR A 181 -4.21 -13.37 -19.04
N GLU A 182 -4.13 -12.07 -18.79
CA GLU A 182 -4.60 -11.04 -19.70
C GLU A 182 -3.44 -10.14 -20.16
N HIS A 183 -3.55 -9.59 -21.35
CA HIS A 183 -2.66 -8.56 -21.83
C HIS A 183 -3.07 -7.21 -21.27
N ILE A 184 -2.13 -6.50 -20.67
CA ILE A 184 -2.29 -5.11 -20.26
C ILE A 184 -1.23 -4.25 -20.94
N HIS A 185 -1.60 -3.01 -21.26
CA HIS A 185 -0.77 -2.04 -21.95
C HIS A 185 -0.85 -0.69 -21.27
N PHE A 186 0.29 0.00 -21.15
CA PHE A 186 0.38 1.36 -20.65
C PHE A 186 1.30 2.19 -21.54
N ASP A 187 0.79 3.33 -22.04
CA ASP A 187 1.58 4.31 -22.76
C ASP A 187 2.40 5.18 -21.83
N ALA A 188 3.60 5.58 -22.27
CA ALA A 188 4.41 6.57 -21.58
C ALA A 188 3.69 7.92 -21.51
N GLY A 189 3.85 8.62 -20.38
CA GLY A 189 3.28 9.95 -20.15
C GLY A 189 2.28 9.98 -18.99
N LEU A 190 1.65 11.13 -18.81
CA LEU A 190 0.71 11.35 -17.72
C LEU A 190 -0.62 10.63 -18.00
N THR A 191 -0.94 9.65 -17.19
CA THR A 191 -2.11 8.79 -17.33
C THR A 191 -3.00 8.90 -16.09
N HIS A 192 -4.27 9.25 -16.29
CA HIS A 192 -5.26 9.17 -15.23
C HIS A 192 -5.73 7.73 -15.05
N MET A 193 -5.60 7.20 -13.83
CA MET A 193 -5.94 5.81 -13.51
C MET A 193 -7.03 5.76 -12.46
N ASP A 194 -8.09 5.00 -12.72
CA ASP A 194 -9.02 4.53 -11.69
C ASP A 194 -8.35 3.44 -10.82
N GLY A 195 -9.06 2.98 -9.79
CA GLY A 195 -8.49 1.99 -8.87
C GLY A 195 -8.11 0.68 -9.52
N ALA A 196 -8.91 0.20 -10.50
CA ALA A 196 -8.65 -1.05 -11.19
C ALA A 196 -7.43 -0.94 -12.10
N THR A 197 -7.31 0.15 -12.85
CA THR A 197 -6.17 0.44 -13.71
C THR A 197 -4.88 0.63 -12.91
N ALA A 198 -4.95 1.39 -11.81
CA ALA A 198 -3.83 1.58 -10.91
C ALA A 198 -3.36 0.27 -10.27
N LEU A 199 -4.30 -0.63 -9.92
CA LEU A 199 -3.95 -1.96 -9.40
C LEU A 199 -3.22 -2.79 -10.46
N LYS A 200 -3.68 -2.79 -11.72
CA LYS A 200 -3.00 -3.47 -12.83
C LYS A 200 -1.58 -2.93 -13.01
N PHE A 201 -1.44 -1.61 -13.05
CA PHE A 201 -0.15 -0.95 -13.18
C PHE A 201 0.83 -1.34 -12.06
N THR A 202 0.39 -1.35 -10.80
CA THR A 202 1.27 -1.67 -9.66
C THR A 202 1.61 -3.15 -9.54
N ARG A 203 0.80 -4.05 -10.12
CA ARG A 203 0.98 -5.50 -10.04
C ARG A 203 1.65 -6.12 -11.26
N SER A 204 1.83 -5.38 -12.34
CA SER A 204 2.58 -5.86 -13.51
C SER A 204 3.99 -6.30 -13.12
N ARG A 205 4.40 -7.49 -13.56
CA ARG A 205 5.69 -8.11 -13.22
C ARG A 205 6.43 -8.67 -14.43
N HIS A 206 5.75 -8.79 -15.58
CA HIS A 206 6.27 -9.39 -16.81
C HIS A 206 6.21 -8.39 -17.95
N ALA A 207 6.40 -7.11 -17.64
CA ALA A 207 6.42 -6.07 -18.66
C ALA A 207 7.55 -6.33 -19.66
N GLU A 208 7.21 -6.31 -20.96
CA GLU A 208 8.18 -6.32 -22.04
C GLU A 208 8.58 -4.87 -22.35
N GLY A 209 9.87 -4.56 -22.27
CA GLY A 209 10.46 -3.25 -22.40
C GLY A 209 11.51 -3.01 -21.32
N ASP A 210 12.02 -1.79 -21.23
CA ASP A 210 13.09 -1.42 -20.29
C ASP A 210 12.67 -1.47 -18.79
N GLU A 211 11.39 -1.69 -18.50
CA GLU A 211 10.81 -1.68 -17.16
C GLU A 211 10.59 -3.10 -16.58
N GLY A 212 10.74 -4.14 -17.37
CA GLY A 212 10.19 -5.47 -17.10
C GLY A 212 11.19 -6.53 -16.70
N THR A 213 12.17 -6.23 -15.89
CA THR A 213 13.01 -7.29 -15.35
C THR A 213 13.21 -7.15 -13.86
N ASP A 214 12.42 -7.96 -13.12
CA ASP A 214 12.94 -8.70 -11.94
C ASP A 214 12.01 -9.84 -11.55
#